data_73eaa6bc7cf67c79fc31e51055ac83d0
#
_entry.id   73eaa6bc7cf67c79fc31e51055ac83d0
#
_cell.length_a   1.000
_cell.length_b   1.000
_cell.length_c   1.000
_cell.angle_alpha   90.00
_cell.angle_beta   90.00
_cell.angle_gamma   90.00
#
_symmetry.space_group_name_H-M   'P 1'
#
loop_
_entity.id
_entity.type
_entity.pdbx_description
1 polymer ?
#
loop_
_entity_poly.entity_id
_entity_poly.type
_entity_poly.pdbx_seq_one_letter_code
_entity_poly.pdbx_strand_id
1 'polypeptide(L)'
;RPKKCIFVENLIDNAMYIRKIDKLLLDWKNYEDRKPLVVRGCRQCGKTSTVISFAKKHYKNVIYLDFHKEKELCTIFSGSLNVDYLVVLISAAIPSARFEEGKTCLIFDEIQECPHARASLKFFKLDGRYDVICTGSLLGINGYSTIDSDAFIPVGFESAINMYPMDFEEWLWANGIQDSVIDILKHHLEEETPVPQAIHNSMRQLLLQYIVVGGMPDAVKTFLATHDINRVLTVQRNIIEGYKADMVKYANPTDKNRIRECFESIPRQLSKENKKFSYSVVRKGARSRDYIGSLQWIEDAGMIHRCYNLNITELPLSGNAIQDSFKVFMADTGLFISLLDEGTQFDILHGKLYGYKGAIYENIVADILGKMGRKLYYFHKTDGIEIDFVFRYKGECTPLECKARTGNAKSLNTLLRHPEKYHVNNAIKVGDYNVGRAGSVLTIPLYMGFLLTAL
;
A
#
# COMPACT_ATOMS: atom_id res chain seq x y z
N ARG A 1 24.86 -31.32 -16.86
CA ARG A 1 23.39 -31.54 -16.89
C ARG A 1 22.75 -30.19 -17.05
N PRO A 2 21.91 -29.91 -18.06
CA PRO A 2 21.25 -28.63 -18.21
C PRO A 2 20.30 -28.43 -17.01
N LYS A 3 20.48 -27.33 -16.27
CA LYS A 3 19.54 -26.93 -15.25
C LYS A 3 18.23 -26.55 -15.97
N LYS A 4 17.22 -27.39 -15.84
CA LYS A 4 15.87 -27.13 -16.36
C LYS A 4 15.34 -25.82 -15.78
N CYS A 5 14.73 -24.97 -16.61
CA CYS A 5 13.83 -23.89 -16.20
C CYS A 5 12.60 -24.46 -15.44
N ILE A 6 12.83 -24.98 -14.23
CA ILE A 6 11.81 -25.65 -13.39
C ILE A 6 11.05 -24.62 -12.52
N PHE A 7 11.46 -23.34 -12.57
CA PHE A 7 11.02 -22.37 -11.55
C PHE A 7 9.68 -21.69 -11.80
N VAL A 8 9.19 -21.65 -13.02
CA VAL A 8 7.91 -20.97 -13.30
C VAL A 8 6.71 -21.87 -13.00
N GLU A 9 6.84 -23.19 -13.16
CA GLU A 9 5.73 -24.12 -12.85
C GLU A 9 5.46 -24.25 -11.35
N ASN A 10 6.49 -24.20 -10.50
CA ASN A 10 6.35 -24.37 -9.05
C ASN A 10 5.94 -23.08 -8.29
N LEU A 11 5.90 -21.92 -8.96
CA LEU A 11 5.46 -20.66 -8.32
C LEU A 11 3.93 -20.49 -8.31
N ILE A 12 3.14 -21.42 -8.89
CA ILE A 12 1.72 -21.20 -9.18
C ILE A 12 0.76 -22.13 -8.42
N ASP A 13 1.22 -23.12 -7.67
CA ASP A 13 0.34 -23.98 -6.86
C ASP A 13 -0.21 -23.29 -5.58
N ASN A 14 -0.06 -21.96 -5.49
CA ASN A 14 -0.63 -21.18 -4.40
C ASN A 14 -1.83 -20.40 -4.91
N ALA A 15 -2.99 -20.64 -4.30
CA ALA A 15 -4.23 -19.91 -4.53
C ALA A 15 -3.95 -18.43 -4.74
N MET A 16 -4.14 -17.99 -5.98
CA MET A 16 -3.87 -16.63 -6.36
C MET A 16 -5.11 -15.79 -6.09
N TYR A 17 -4.93 -14.77 -5.28
CA TYR A 17 -6.03 -13.87 -4.92
C TYR A 17 -6.35 -12.93 -6.09
N ILE A 18 -7.62 -12.63 -6.27
CA ILE A 18 -8.07 -11.53 -7.13
C ILE A 18 -7.55 -10.22 -6.54
N ARG A 19 -6.91 -9.41 -7.37
CA ARG A 19 -6.32 -8.14 -6.96
C ARG A 19 -6.88 -6.99 -7.81
N LYS A 20 -7.09 -5.85 -7.21
CA LYS A 20 -7.52 -4.63 -7.92
C LYS A 20 -6.55 -4.20 -9.02
N ILE A 21 -5.26 -4.47 -8.81
CA ILE A 21 -4.24 -4.19 -9.82
C ILE A 21 -4.43 -4.99 -11.11
N ASP A 22 -5.11 -6.15 -11.09
CA ASP A 22 -5.38 -6.96 -12.29
C ASP A 22 -6.15 -6.16 -13.34
N LYS A 23 -7.09 -5.31 -12.90
CA LYS A 23 -7.81 -4.39 -13.78
C LYS A 23 -6.87 -3.34 -14.38
N LEU A 24 -6.01 -2.74 -13.58
CA LEU A 24 -5.03 -1.75 -14.04
C LEU A 24 -4.03 -2.34 -15.05
N LEU A 25 -3.61 -3.58 -14.82
CA LEU A 25 -2.74 -4.32 -15.75
C LEU A 25 -3.47 -4.59 -17.08
N LEU A 26 -4.76 -4.93 -17.01
CA LEU A 26 -5.57 -5.16 -18.22
C LEU A 26 -5.82 -3.85 -19.00
N ASP A 27 -6.14 -2.77 -18.30
CA ASP A 27 -6.32 -1.44 -18.88
C ASP A 27 -5.01 -0.98 -19.55
N TRP A 28 -3.85 -1.17 -18.91
CA TRP A 28 -2.54 -0.91 -19.48
C TRP A 28 -2.30 -1.75 -20.76
N LYS A 29 -2.59 -3.05 -20.72
CA LYS A 29 -2.40 -3.95 -21.87
C LYS A 29 -3.23 -3.54 -23.07
N ASN A 30 -4.44 -3.04 -22.86
CA ASN A 30 -5.38 -2.63 -23.91
C ASN A 30 -5.12 -1.21 -24.44
N TYR A 31 -4.22 -0.46 -23.82
CA TYR A 31 -3.86 0.89 -24.27
C TYR A 31 -2.90 0.80 -25.47
N GLU A 32 -3.28 1.41 -26.62
CA GLU A 32 -2.51 1.28 -27.90
C GLU A 32 -1.07 1.79 -27.76
N ASP A 33 -0.89 2.97 -27.16
CA ASP A 33 0.42 3.58 -26.96
C ASP A 33 1.06 3.24 -25.61
N ARG A 34 0.82 2.00 -25.10
CA ARG A 34 1.37 1.55 -23.82
C ARG A 34 2.89 1.57 -23.82
N LYS A 35 3.44 2.01 -22.73
CA LYS A 35 4.88 1.98 -22.44
C LYS A 35 5.21 0.74 -21.61
N PRO A 36 6.47 0.27 -21.59
CA PRO A 36 6.91 -0.68 -20.60
C PRO A 36 6.42 -0.29 -19.21
N LEU A 37 5.93 -1.26 -18.44
CA LEU A 37 5.27 -1.02 -17.17
C LEU A 37 6.19 -1.37 -16.00
N VAL A 38 6.26 -0.50 -15.01
CA VAL A 38 6.96 -0.75 -13.76
C VAL A 38 5.93 -0.89 -12.63
N VAL A 39 5.75 -2.10 -12.13
CA VAL A 39 4.92 -2.40 -10.95
C VAL A 39 5.79 -2.26 -9.71
N ARG A 40 5.55 -1.23 -8.94
CA ARG A 40 6.31 -0.91 -7.72
C ARG A 40 5.42 -1.01 -6.48
N GLY A 41 6.00 -1.35 -5.35
CA GLY A 41 5.26 -1.49 -4.10
C GLY A 41 6.18 -1.95 -2.97
N CYS A 42 5.68 -1.95 -1.75
CA CYS A 42 6.45 -2.43 -0.60
C CYS A 42 6.89 -3.89 -0.81
N ARG A 43 7.90 -4.30 -0.05
CA ARG A 43 8.38 -5.68 -0.10
C ARG A 43 7.27 -6.65 0.31
N GLN A 44 7.19 -7.81 -0.37
CA GLN A 44 6.26 -8.90 -0.08
C GLN A 44 4.76 -8.57 -0.26
N CYS A 45 4.40 -7.48 -0.96
CA CYS A 45 2.99 -7.19 -1.28
C CYS A 45 2.43 -8.02 -2.45
N GLY A 46 3.23 -8.90 -3.07
CA GLY A 46 2.78 -9.86 -4.10
C GLY A 46 3.05 -9.44 -5.54
N LYS A 47 3.93 -8.47 -5.82
CA LYS A 47 4.22 -7.94 -7.17
C LYS A 47 4.55 -9.03 -8.17
N THR A 48 5.61 -9.80 -7.90
CA THR A 48 6.13 -10.83 -8.81
C THR A 48 5.07 -11.87 -9.16
N SER A 49 4.38 -12.42 -8.15
CA SER A 49 3.34 -13.43 -8.36
C SER A 49 2.17 -12.90 -9.20
N THR A 50 1.72 -11.67 -8.94
CA THR A 50 0.63 -11.02 -9.68
C THR A 50 1.02 -10.79 -11.15
N VAL A 51 2.22 -10.24 -11.40
CA VAL A 51 2.69 -9.97 -12.77
C VAL A 51 2.87 -11.26 -13.56
N ILE A 52 3.46 -12.30 -12.95
CA ILE A 52 3.63 -13.62 -13.62
C ILE A 52 2.28 -14.21 -13.99
N SER A 53 1.31 -14.19 -13.09
CA SER A 53 -0.01 -14.74 -13.39
C SER A 53 -0.76 -13.94 -14.45
N PHE A 54 -0.75 -12.62 -14.34
CA PHE A 54 -1.30 -11.76 -15.39
C PHE A 54 -0.69 -12.08 -16.75
N ALA A 55 0.65 -12.14 -16.83
CA ALA A 55 1.33 -12.43 -18.09
C ALA A 55 0.95 -13.82 -18.64
N LYS A 56 0.92 -14.86 -17.82
CA LYS A 56 0.53 -16.21 -18.22
C LYS A 56 -0.92 -16.30 -18.73
N LYS A 57 -1.82 -15.50 -18.15
CA LYS A 57 -3.23 -15.46 -18.55
C LYS A 57 -3.43 -14.74 -19.89
N HIS A 58 -2.59 -13.75 -20.20
CA HIS A 58 -2.85 -12.80 -21.29
C HIS A 58 -1.85 -12.85 -22.44
N TYR A 59 -0.75 -13.62 -22.33
CA TYR A 59 0.26 -13.78 -23.37
C TYR A 59 0.54 -15.24 -23.66
N LYS A 60 0.86 -15.52 -24.91
CA LYS A 60 1.23 -16.88 -25.35
C LYS A 60 2.60 -17.29 -24.81
N ASN A 61 3.55 -16.34 -24.81
CA ASN A 61 4.91 -16.54 -24.36
C ASN A 61 5.25 -15.57 -23.23
N VAL A 62 5.81 -16.08 -22.14
CA VAL A 62 6.27 -15.29 -21.01
C VAL A 62 7.74 -15.61 -20.77
N ILE A 63 8.58 -14.57 -20.82
CA ILE A 63 10.01 -14.66 -20.58
C ILE A 63 10.31 -13.94 -19.26
N TYR A 64 10.78 -14.69 -18.26
CA TYR A 64 11.00 -14.18 -16.91
C TYR A 64 12.50 -14.11 -16.61
N LEU A 65 12.97 -12.92 -16.23
CA LEU A 65 14.34 -12.62 -15.82
C LEU A 65 14.33 -12.08 -14.38
N ASP A 66 14.94 -12.84 -13.45
CA ASP A 66 15.06 -12.48 -12.03
C ASP A 66 16.50 -11.97 -11.79
N PHE A 67 16.67 -10.66 -11.77
CA PHE A 67 17.99 -10.03 -11.60
C PHE A 67 18.56 -10.14 -10.19
N HIS A 68 17.71 -10.48 -9.20
CA HIS A 68 18.20 -10.70 -7.85
C HIS A 68 18.80 -12.09 -7.67
N LYS A 69 18.16 -13.12 -8.23
CA LYS A 69 18.62 -14.52 -8.14
C LYS A 69 19.73 -14.83 -9.15
N GLU A 70 19.59 -14.31 -10.35
CA GLU A 70 20.46 -14.61 -11.49
C GLU A 70 21.15 -13.33 -11.97
N LYS A 71 22.09 -12.83 -11.16
CA LYS A 71 22.84 -11.59 -11.47
C LYS A 71 23.60 -11.64 -12.79
N GLU A 72 23.94 -12.83 -13.26
CA GLU A 72 24.59 -13.06 -14.55
C GLU A 72 23.73 -12.57 -15.74
N LEU A 73 22.40 -12.57 -15.59
CA LEU A 73 21.50 -12.05 -16.62
C LEU A 73 21.69 -10.56 -16.89
N CYS A 74 22.26 -9.80 -15.94
CA CYS A 74 22.58 -8.39 -16.16
C CYS A 74 23.63 -8.17 -17.25
N THR A 75 24.49 -9.18 -17.53
CA THR A 75 25.48 -9.11 -18.60
C THR A 75 24.85 -9.01 -20.01
N ILE A 76 23.62 -9.50 -20.17
CA ILE A 76 22.83 -9.37 -21.41
C ILE A 76 22.66 -7.90 -21.80
N PHE A 77 22.55 -7.02 -20.81
CA PHE A 77 22.28 -5.60 -20.98
C PHE A 77 23.54 -4.70 -20.90
N SER A 78 24.73 -5.27 -20.79
CA SER A 78 26.00 -4.51 -20.65
C SER A 78 26.53 -3.92 -21.97
N GLY A 79 26.00 -4.40 -23.11
CA GLY A 79 26.42 -3.99 -24.46
C GLY A 79 25.36 -3.15 -25.19
N SER A 80 25.11 -3.46 -26.45
CA SER A 80 24.07 -2.82 -27.25
C SER A 80 22.70 -3.14 -26.68
N LEU A 81 21.87 -2.10 -26.51
CA LEU A 81 20.48 -2.22 -26.06
C LEU A 81 19.49 -2.31 -27.23
N ASN A 82 19.97 -2.55 -28.47
CA ASN A 82 19.11 -2.84 -29.60
C ASN A 82 18.29 -4.09 -29.33
N VAL A 83 16.98 -4.05 -29.60
CA VAL A 83 16.05 -5.14 -29.26
C VAL A 83 16.35 -6.44 -30.01
N ASP A 84 16.75 -6.39 -31.29
CA ASP A 84 17.12 -7.62 -32.02
C ASP A 84 18.34 -8.29 -31.40
N TYR A 85 19.31 -7.51 -30.97
CA TYR A 85 20.50 -8.02 -30.27
C TYR A 85 20.15 -8.61 -28.90
N LEU A 86 19.30 -7.91 -28.12
CA LEU A 86 18.81 -8.40 -26.82
C LEU A 86 18.01 -9.71 -26.96
N VAL A 87 17.17 -9.84 -28.01
CA VAL A 87 16.43 -11.08 -28.33
C VAL A 87 17.37 -12.26 -28.53
N VAL A 88 18.47 -12.07 -29.29
CA VAL A 88 19.49 -13.11 -29.50
C VAL A 88 20.16 -13.51 -28.20
N LEU A 89 20.58 -12.54 -27.38
CA LEU A 89 21.26 -12.80 -26.10
C LEU A 89 20.32 -13.48 -25.09
N ILE A 90 19.07 -13.02 -24.98
CA ILE A 90 18.07 -13.65 -24.11
C ILE A 90 17.77 -15.08 -24.56
N SER A 91 17.64 -15.32 -25.88
CA SER A 91 17.41 -16.67 -26.42
C SER A 91 18.60 -17.61 -26.17
N ALA A 92 19.81 -17.10 -26.20
CA ALA A 92 21.00 -17.86 -25.86
C ALA A 92 21.10 -18.20 -24.36
N ALA A 93 20.74 -17.24 -23.49
CA ALA A 93 20.77 -17.42 -22.04
C ALA A 93 19.58 -18.30 -21.57
N ILE A 94 18.41 -18.19 -22.21
CA ILE A 94 17.18 -18.89 -21.87
C ILE A 94 16.70 -19.71 -23.10
N PRO A 95 17.14 -20.94 -23.27
CA PRO A 95 16.79 -21.75 -24.46
C PRO A 95 15.29 -22.03 -24.68
N SER A 96 14.50 -21.87 -23.63
CA SER A 96 13.02 -21.98 -23.69
C SER A 96 12.34 -20.70 -24.13
N ALA A 97 13.04 -19.56 -24.20
CA ALA A 97 12.46 -18.30 -24.62
C ALA A 97 11.93 -18.38 -26.06
N ARG A 98 10.71 -17.88 -26.26
CA ARG A 98 10.07 -17.81 -27.59
C ARG A 98 9.57 -16.37 -27.77
N PHE A 99 10.00 -15.75 -28.85
CA PHE A 99 9.63 -14.39 -29.23
C PHE A 99 8.64 -14.44 -30.41
N GLU A 100 7.42 -13.99 -30.16
CA GLU A 100 6.38 -13.76 -31.16
C GLU A 100 5.86 -12.33 -30.97
N GLU A 101 5.86 -11.54 -32.02
CA GLU A 101 5.38 -10.15 -32.03
C GLU A 101 3.92 -10.07 -31.52
N GLY A 102 3.66 -9.15 -30.58
CA GLY A 102 2.36 -8.92 -29.94
C GLY A 102 1.88 -10.05 -29.01
N LYS A 103 2.63 -11.16 -28.89
CA LYS A 103 2.22 -12.34 -28.08
C LYS A 103 3.21 -12.69 -26.98
N THR A 104 4.32 -11.98 -26.88
CA THR A 104 5.37 -12.21 -25.88
C THR A 104 5.41 -11.09 -24.87
N CYS A 105 5.43 -11.45 -23.59
CA CYS A 105 5.68 -10.53 -22.48
C CYS A 105 7.01 -10.90 -21.80
N LEU A 106 7.88 -9.92 -21.65
CA LEU A 106 9.08 -10.03 -20.84
C LEU A 106 8.77 -9.51 -19.44
N ILE A 107 9.19 -10.25 -18.42
CA ILE A 107 9.09 -9.84 -17.02
C ILE A 107 10.51 -9.63 -16.50
N PHE A 108 10.81 -8.39 -16.10
CA PHE A 108 12.07 -8.00 -15.47
C PHE A 108 11.84 -7.85 -13.98
N ASP A 109 12.16 -8.89 -13.20
CA ASP A 109 11.93 -8.91 -11.77
C ASP A 109 13.12 -8.30 -11.00
N GLU A 110 12.82 -7.51 -9.97
CA GLU A 110 13.77 -6.74 -9.18
C GLU A 110 14.67 -5.85 -10.07
N ILE A 111 14.04 -5.06 -10.95
CA ILE A 111 14.68 -4.25 -12.00
C ILE A 111 15.79 -3.30 -11.48
N GLN A 112 15.73 -2.90 -10.20
CA GLN A 112 16.73 -2.07 -9.56
C GLN A 112 18.09 -2.78 -9.39
N GLU A 113 18.13 -4.10 -9.45
CA GLU A 113 19.39 -4.88 -9.41
C GLU A 113 20.11 -4.87 -10.77
N CYS A 114 19.44 -4.41 -11.85
CA CYS A 114 20.02 -4.31 -13.20
C CYS A 114 19.65 -2.97 -13.90
N PRO A 115 20.32 -1.86 -13.58
CA PRO A 115 20.03 -0.53 -14.12
C PRO A 115 20.06 -0.46 -15.66
N HIS A 116 20.96 -1.21 -16.32
CA HIS A 116 21.03 -1.27 -17.79
C HIS A 116 19.80 -1.97 -18.41
N ALA A 117 19.20 -2.97 -17.72
CA ALA A 117 17.93 -3.53 -18.16
C ALA A 117 16.80 -2.49 -18.08
N ARG A 118 16.79 -1.61 -17.05
CA ARG A 118 15.86 -0.49 -16.99
C ARG A 118 16.09 0.51 -18.12
N ALA A 119 17.34 0.82 -18.45
CA ALA A 119 17.67 1.68 -19.59
C ALA A 119 17.17 1.12 -20.93
N SER A 120 17.12 -0.23 -21.08
CA SER A 120 16.61 -0.88 -22.29
C SER A 120 15.11 -0.67 -22.54
N LEU A 121 14.34 -0.26 -21.55
CA LEU A 121 12.89 -0.02 -21.68
C LEU A 121 12.55 1.02 -22.76
N LYS A 122 13.42 2.04 -22.94
CA LYS A 122 13.29 2.98 -24.05
C LYS A 122 13.29 2.28 -25.39
N PHE A 123 14.19 1.36 -25.61
CA PHE A 123 14.33 0.65 -26.88
C PHE A 123 13.17 -0.31 -27.11
N PHE A 124 12.71 -1.03 -26.11
CA PHE A 124 11.50 -1.84 -26.19
C PHE A 124 10.26 -1.01 -26.52
N LYS A 125 10.11 0.20 -25.95
CA LYS A 125 9.01 1.11 -26.29
C LYS A 125 9.07 1.55 -27.75
N LEU A 126 10.25 1.87 -28.27
CA LEU A 126 10.44 2.33 -29.64
C LEU A 126 10.26 1.19 -30.65
N ASP A 127 10.66 -0.02 -30.30
CA ASP A 127 10.49 -1.22 -31.11
C ASP A 127 9.02 -1.69 -31.20
N GLY A 128 8.32 -1.72 -30.07
CA GLY A 128 6.88 -2.01 -29.97
C GLY A 128 6.46 -3.46 -30.18
N ARG A 129 7.35 -4.39 -30.55
CA ARG A 129 7.01 -5.79 -30.82
C ARG A 129 6.69 -6.59 -29.56
N TYR A 130 7.28 -6.25 -28.42
CA TYR A 130 7.19 -7.02 -27.19
C TYR A 130 6.80 -6.15 -26.02
N ASP A 131 5.88 -6.65 -25.20
CA ASP A 131 5.52 -5.98 -23.94
C ASP A 131 6.52 -6.32 -22.85
N VAL A 132 6.86 -5.31 -22.03
CA VAL A 132 7.76 -5.48 -20.90
C VAL A 132 7.06 -5.03 -19.61
N ILE A 133 7.03 -5.89 -18.60
CA ILE A 133 6.57 -5.57 -17.26
C ILE A 133 7.72 -5.77 -16.29
N CYS A 134 8.08 -4.71 -15.57
CA CYS A 134 9.11 -4.76 -14.55
C CYS A 134 8.47 -4.82 -13.17
N THR A 135 9.11 -5.49 -12.22
CA THR A 135 8.78 -5.36 -10.81
C THR A 135 9.98 -4.79 -10.04
N GLY A 136 9.70 -4.14 -8.92
CA GLY A 136 10.76 -3.70 -8.04
C GLY A 136 10.23 -3.12 -6.73
N SER A 137 11.09 -3.11 -5.71
CA SER A 137 10.77 -2.49 -4.45
C SER A 137 10.75 -0.96 -4.60
N LEU A 138 9.89 -0.28 -3.80
CA LEU A 138 9.82 1.19 -3.80
C LEU A 138 11.17 1.83 -3.55
N LEU A 139 11.95 1.32 -2.60
CA LEU A 139 13.30 1.82 -2.30
C LEU A 139 14.26 1.72 -3.48
N GLY A 140 14.33 0.55 -4.09
CA GLY A 140 15.25 0.32 -5.19
C GLY A 140 14.91 1.20 -6.41
N ILE A 141 13.63 1.35 -6.75
CA ILE A 141 13.18 2.15 -7.88
C ILE A 141 13.35 3.65 -7.63
N ASN A 142 13.16 4.11 -6.38
CA ASN A 142 13.30 5.51 -5.99
C ASN A 142 14.77 5.99 -5.84
N GLY A 143 15.76 5.17 -6.20
CA GLY A 143 17.15 5.57 -6.23
C GLY A 143 17.95 5.29 -4.95
N TYR A 144 17.40 4.51 -4.02
CA TYR A 144 18.14 4.00 -2.85
C TYR A 144 18.98 2.75 -3.17
N SER A 145 19.23 2.47 -4.47
CA SER A 145 20.07 1.36 -4.89
C SER A 145 21.51 1.61 -4.48
N THR A 146 22.19 0.56 -4.02
CA THR A 146 23.64 0.56 -3.74
C THR A 146 24.48 0.38 -5.01
N ILE A 147 23.84 0.16 -6.16
CA ILE A 147 24.51 -0.04 -7.44
C ILE A 147 24.79 1.32 -8.05
N ASP A 148 26.05 1.74 -7.97
CA ASP A 148 26.54 2.90 -8.69
C ASP A 148 26.56 2.56 -10.19
N SER A 149 25.70 3.22 -10.98
CA SER A 149 25.65 2.94 -12.41
C SER A 149 25.47 4.23 -13.20
N ASP A 150 26.24 4.34 -14.28
CA ASP A 150 26.07 5.38 -15.32
C ASP A 150 24.82 5.16 -16.17
N ALA A 151 23.97 4.17 -15.85
CA ALA A 151 22.81 3.82 -16.63
C ALA A 151 21.72 4.89 -16.51
N PHE A 152 21.29 5.40 -17.66
CA PHE A 152 20.26 6.41 -17.78
C PHE A 152 18.89 5.84 -17.46
N ILE A 153 18.15 6.50 -16.55
CA ILE A 153 16.72 6.18 -16.30
C ILE A 153 15.91 6.69 -17.50
N PRO A 154 15.12 5.85 -18.18
CA PRO A 154 14.40 6.20 -19.39
C PRO A 154 13.17 7.07 -19.09
N VAL A 155 13.39 8.31 -18.66
CA VAL A 155 12.31 9.26 -18.36
C VAL A 155 11.38 9.41 -19.57
N GLY A 156 10.09 9.23 -19.35
CA GLY A 156 9.08 9.34 -20.41
C GLY A 156 8.82 8.07 -21.22
N PHE A 157 9.64 7.01 -21.07
CA PHE A 157 9.51 5.74 -21.80
C PHE A 157 9.00 4.58 -20.95
N GLU A 158 8.69 4.82 -19.69
CA GLU A 158 8.09 3.83 -18.80
C GLU A 158 6.79 4.40 -18.17
N SER A 159 5.85 3.53 -17.84
CA SER A 159 4.68 3.82 -17.00
C SER A 159 4.86 3.12 -15.66
N ALA A 160 4.30 3.69 -14.59
CA ALA A 160 4.43 3.09 -13.27
C ALA A 160 3.06 2.91 -12.61
N ILE A 161 2.86 1.76 -11.97
CA ILE A 161 1.68 1.43 -11.16
C ILE A 161 2.14 1.04 -9.75
N ASN A 162 1.48 1.59 -8.73
CA ASN A 162 1.74 1.21 -7.35
C ASN A 162 0.87 0.01 -6.98
N MET A 163 1.50 -1.00 -6.38
CA MET A 163 0.83 -2.13 -5.77
C MET A 163 0.96 -2.06 -4.25
N TYR A 164 -0.16 -2.12 -3.58
CA TYR A 164 -0.25 -2.10 -2.12
C TYR A 164 -0.45 -3.51 -1.55
N PRO A 165 -0.28 -3.75 -0.24
CA PRO A 165 -0.85 -4.92 0.42
C PRO A 165 -2.36 -5.00 0.15
N MET A 166 -2.96 -6.18 0.29
CA MET A 166 -4.39 -6.37 0.05
C MET A 166 -5.22 -5.40 0.89
N ASP A 167 -6.17 -4.71 0.26
CA ASP A 167 -7.13 -3.90 0.98
C ASP A 167 -8.30 -4.73 1.51
N PHE A 168 -9.26 -4.09 2.19
CA PHE A 168 -10.37 -4.83 2.79
C PHE A 168 -11.31 -5.46 1.74
N GLU A 169 -11.48 -4.86 0.58
CA GLU A 169 -12.29 -5.46 -0.51
C GLU A 169 -11.60 -6.70 -1.07
N GLU A 170 -10.28 -6.65 -1.31
CA GLU A 170 -9.48 -7.81 -1.72
C GLU A 170 -9.46 -8.92 -0.66
N TRP A 171 -9.47 -8.53 0.63
CA TRP A 171 -9.67 -9.45 1.75
C TRP A 171 -11.03 -10.13 1.71
N LEU A 172 -12.10 -9.38 1.42
CA LEU A 172 -13.44 -9.95 1.28
C LEU A 172 -13.50 -10.98 0.15
N TRP A 173 -12.92 -10.67 -1.02
CA TRP A 173 -12.81 -11.63 -2.12
C TRP A 173 -12.01 -12.88 -1.75
N ALA A 174 -10.89 -12.72 -1.04
CA ALA A 174 -10.08 -13.83 -0.57
C ALA A 174 -10.82 -14.75 0.42
N ASN A 175 -11.80 -14.20 1.16
CA ASN A 175 -12.69 -14.95 2.03
C ASN A 175 -13.95 -15.49 1.33
N GLY A 176 -14.04 -15.39 -0.01
CA GLY A 176 -15.16 -15.91 -0.80
C GLY A 176 -16.41 -15.03 -0.79
N ILE A 177 -16.32 -13.78 -0.31
CA ILE A 177 -17.41 -12.82 -0.38
C ILE A 177 -17.59 -12.38 -1.83
N GLN A 178 -18.79 -12.55 -2.36
CA GLN A 178 -19.14 -12.23 -3.73
C GLN A 178 -19.41 -10.73 -3.93
N ASP A 179 -19.20 -10.24 -5.14
CA ASP A 179 -19.46 -8.83 -5.51
C ASP A 179 -20.90 -8.39 -5.22
N SER A 180 -21.87 -9.31 -5.29
CA SER A 180 -23.25 -9.02 -4.92
C SER A 180 -23.43 -8.50 -3.49
N VAL A 181 -22.60 -8.96 -2.53
CA VAL A 181 -22.62 -8.43 -1.16
C VAL A 181 -22.01 -7.04 -1.12
N ILE A 182 -20.92 -6.82 -1.87
CA ILE A 182 -20.27 -5.50 -1.99
C ILE A 182 -21.23 -4.50 -2.63
N ASP A 183 -22.00 -4.92 -3.64
CA ASP A 183 -23.01 -4.08 -4.29
C ASP A 183 -24.17 -3.70 -3.35
N ILE A 184 -24.57 -4.61 -2.45
CA ILE A 184 -25.51 -4.28 -1.36
C ILE A 184 -24.91 -3.18 -0.46
N LEU A 185 -23.63 -3.28 -0.07
CA LEU A 185 -22.98 -2.25 0.75
C LEU A 185 -22.94 -0.90 0.02
N LYS A 186 -22.60 -0.90 -1.28
CA LYS A 186 -22.60 0.31 -2.12
C LYS A 186 -23.99 0.95 -2.18
N HIS A 187 -25.02 0.15 -2.45
CA HIS A 187 -26.40 0.62 -2.50
C HIS A 187 -26.82 1.30 -1.18
N HIS A 188 -26.55 0.64 -0.04
CA HIS A 188 -26.88 1.23 1.27
C HIS A 188 -26.07 2.50 1.58
N LEU A 189 -24.85 2.63 1.06
CA LEU A 189 -24.06 3.87 1.17
C LEU A 189 -24.65 5.00 0.31
N GLU A 190 -25.09 4.69 -0.90
CA GLU A 190 -25.69 5.66 -1.84
C GLU A 190 -27.05 6.16 -1.34
N GLU A 191 -27.89 5.25 -0.86
CA GLU A 191 -29.22 5.56 -0.28
C GLU A 191 -29.11 6.07 1.18
N GLU A 192 -27.94 6.04 1.78
CA GLU A 192 -27.70 6.44 3.18
C GLU A 192 -28.58 5.71 4.19
N THR A 193 -28.92 4.46 3.91
CA THR A 193 -29.80 3.60 4.70
C THR A 193 -29.04 2.51 5.45
N PRO A 194 -29.53 2.05 6.62
CA PRO A 194 -28.85 1.01 7.39
C PRO A 194 -28.69 -0.30 6.62
N VAL A 195 -27.48 -0.85 6.63
CA VAL A 195 -27.20 -2.21 6.12
C VAL A 195 -27.97 -3.24 6.95
N PRO A 196 -28.58 -4.29 6.33
CA PRO A 196 -29.24 -5.36 7.05
C PRO A 196 -28.37 -5.97 8.15
N GLN A 197 -28.95 -6.22 9.34
CA GLN A 197 -28.19 -6.58 10.55
C GLN A 197 -27.31 -7.82 10.36
N ALA A 198 -27.76 -8.81 9.59
CA ALA A 198 -26.98 -10.03 9.32
C ALA A 198 -25.69 -9.71 8.56
N ILE A 199 -25.79 -8.89 7.49
CA ILE A 199 -24.62 -8.44 6.71
C ILE A 199 -23.72 -7.56 7.56
N HIS A 200 -24.31 -6.61 8.30
CA HIS A 200 -23.56 -5.72 9.20
C HIS A 200 -22.70 -6.50 10.21
N ASN A 201 -23.28 -7.51 10.86
CA ASN A 201 -22.55 -8.34 11.83
C ASN A 201 -21.43 -9.14 11.17
N SER A 202 -21.68 -9.76 10.01
CA SER A 202 -20.67 -10.51 9.26
C SER A 202 -19.50 -9.63 8.83
N MET A 203 -19.79 -8.45 8.27
CA MET A 203 -18.76 -7.51 7.83
C MET A 203 -17.92 -6.98 9.00
N ARG A 204 -18.54 -6.74 10.15
CA ARG A 204 -17.80 -6.36 11.38
C ARG A 204 -16.83 -7.44 11.81
N GLN A 205 -17.23 -8.72 11.80
CA GLN A 205 -16.35 -9.83 12.15
C GLN A 205 -15.18 -9.97 11.16
N LEU A 206 -15.45 -9.88 9.87
CA LEU A 206 -14.41 -9.91 8.83
C LEU A 206 -13.45 -8.72 8.95
N LEU A 207 -13.94 -7.54 9.33
CA LEU A 207 -13.07 -6.40 9.60
C LEU A 207 -12.15 -6.63 10.81
N LEU A 208 -12.64 -7.20 11.90
CA LEU A 208 -11.80 -7.50 13.07
C LEU A 208 -10.69 -8.49 12.70
N GLN A 209 -11.00 -9.51 11.89
CA GLN A 209 -10.00 -10.43 11.37
C GLN A 209 -8.97 -9.69 10.50
N TYR A 210 -9.44 -8.84 9.56
CA TYR A 210 -8.55 -8.05 8.71
C TYR A 210 -7.65 -7.10 9.51
N ILE A 211 -8.15 -6.46 10.55
CA ILE A 211 -7.34 -5.61 11.44
C ILE A 211 -6.17 -6.39 12.04
N VAL A 212 -6.39 -7.66 12.41
CA VAL A 212 -5.35 -8.51 13.01
C VAL A 212 -4.40 -9.09 11.97
N VAL A 213 -4.95 -9.58 10.85
CA VAL A 213 -4.17 -10.26 9.80
C VAL A 213 -3.48 -9.28 8.88
N GLY A 214 -4.11 -8.14 8.56
CA GLY A 214 -3.64 -7.17 7.59
C GLY A 214 -3.81 -7.64 6.15
N GLY A 215 -3.15 -6.92 5.25
CA GLY A 215 -3.21 -7.16 3.80
C GLY A 215 -1.95 -7.81 3.21
N MET A 216 -0.97 -8.22 4.02
CA MET A 216 0.21 -8.90 3.48
C MET A 216 -0.17 -10.30 2.97
N PRO A 217 0.06 -10.62 1.67
CA PRO A 217 -0.44 -11.85 1.05
C PRO A 217 -0.09 -13.13 1.78
N ASP A 218 1.14 -13.25 2.32
CA ASP A 218 1.57 -14.43 3.07
C ASP A 218 0.85 -14.56 4.42
N ALA A 219 0.53 -13.45 5.08
CA ALA A 219 -0.26 -13.44 6.31
C ALA A 219 -1.72 -13.84 6.01
N VAL A 220 -2.31 -13.28 4.94
CA VAL A 220 -3.66 -13.64 4.46
C VAL A 220 -3.73 -15.11 4.11
N LYS A 221 -2.78 -15.63 3.33
CA LYS A 221 -2.68 -17.04 2.96
C LYS A 221 -2.61 -17.95 4.19
N THR A 222 -1.76 -17.59 5.15
CA THR A 222 -1.59 -18.38 6.37
C THR A 222 -2.88 -18.41 7.17
N PHE A 223 -3.57 -17.28 7.31
CA PHE A 223 -4.85 -17.22 8.02
C PHE A 223 -5.93 -18.07 7.34
N LEU A 224 -6.12 -17.92 6.02
CA LEU A 224 -7.15 -18.65 5.28
C LEU A 224 -6.90 -20.17 5.28
N ALA A 225 -5.63 -20.61 5.30
CA ALA A 225 -5.28 -22.01 5.34
C ALA A 225 -5.39 -22.64 6.72
N THR A 226 -5.20 -21.86 7.80
CA THR A 226 -5.02 -22.44 9.15
C THR A 226 -5.99 -21.90 10.20
N HIS A 227 -6.54 -20.73 10.00
CA HIS A 227 -7.28 -19.94 11.01
C HIS A 227 -6.53 -19.77 12.33
N ASP A 228 -5.20 -19.88 12.31
CA ASP A 228 -4.32 -19.81 13.47
C ASP A 228 -3.60 -18.44 13.51
N ILE A 229 -3.99 -17.59 14.45
CA ILE A 229 -3.42 -16.26 14.63
C ILE A 229 -1.94 -16.31 15.06
N ASN A 230 -1.50 -17.32 15.79
CA ASN A 230 -0.09 -17.41 16.18
C ASN A 230 0.81 -17.67 14.96
N ARG A 231 0.34 -18.45 13.99
CA ARG A 231 1.05 -18.65 12.72
C ARG A 231 1.08 -17.35 11.91
N VAL A 232 -0.02 -16.62 11.86
CA VAL A 232 -0.09 -15.29 11.20
C VAL A 232 0.92 -14.34 11.83
N LEU A 233 0.97 -14.25 13.16
CA LEU A 233 1.94 -13.42 13.88
C LEU A 233 3.39 -13.78 13.55
N THR A 234 3.69 -15.06 13.43
CA THR A 234 5.03 -15.51 13.01
C THR A 234 5.38 -14.99 11.63
N VAL A 235 4.45 -15.05 10.66
CA VAL A 235 4.64 -14.51 9.32
C VAL A 235 4.83 -12.99 9.36
N GLN A 236 3.99 -12.27 10.08
CA GLN A 236 4.08 -10.80 10.21
C GLN A 236 5.41 -10.37 10.83
N ARG A 237 5.87 -11.05 11.88
CA ARG A 237 7.19 -10.80 12.50
C ARG A 237 8.34 -11.03 11.51
N ASN A 238 8.27 -12.09 10.70
CA ASN A 238 9.27 -12.35 9.65
C ASN A 238 9.27 -11.25 8.57
N ILE A 239 8.11 -10.71 8.20
CA ILE A 239 8.01 -9.57 7.27
C ILE A 239 8.69 -8.34 7.88
N ILE A 240 8.43 -8.03 9.15
CA ILE A 240 9.05 -6.91 9.86
C ILE A 240 10.56 -7.08 9.96
N GLU A 241 11.06 -8.28 10.28
CA GLU A 241 12.50 -8.54 10.28
C GLU A 241 13.12 -8.39 8.87
N GLY A 242 12.39 -8.77 7.82
CA GLY A 242 12.76 -8.48 6.44
C GLY A 242 12.89 -6.98 6.16
N TYR A 243 11.96 -6.17 6.65
CA TYR A 243 12.03 -4.71 6.55
C TYR A 243 13.24 -4.14 7.30
N LYS A 244 13.52 -4.64 8.52
CA LYS A 244 14.72 -4.24 9.28
C LYS A 244 16.02 -4.62 8.55
N ALA A 245 16.05 -5.77 7.87
CA ALA A 245 17.19 -6.16 7.04
C ALA A 245 17.39 -5.20 5.85
N ASP A 246 16.31 -4.74 5.22
CA ASP A 246 16.40 -3.73 4.14
C ASP A 246 16.91 -2.38 4.66
N MET A 247 16.55 -1.96 5.87
CA MET A 247 17.12 -0.76 6.52
C MET A 247 18.65 -0.87 6.64
N VAL A 248 19.18 -2.07 6.82
CA VAL A 248 20.63 -2.31 6.86
C VAL A 248 21.24 -2.34 5.45
N LYS A 249 20.53 -2.87 4.44
CA LYS A 249 21.03 -3.02 3.07
C LYS A 249 21.07 -1.69 2.31
N TYR A 250 19.99 -0.89 2.37
CA TYR A 250 19.79 0.27 1.49
C TYR A 250 20.05 1.63 2.15
N ALA A 251 20.18 1.70 3.48
CA ALA A 251 20.47 2.94 4.17
C ALA A 251 21.97 3.19 4.33
N ASN A 252 22.35 4.48 4.36
CA ASN A 252 23.72 4.87 4.68
C ASN A 252 24.10 4.41 6.10
N PRO A 253 25.37 4.09 6.38
CA PRO A 253 25.81 3.60 7.70
C PRO A 253 25.39 4.48 8.88
N THR A 254 25.36 5.81 8.68
CA THR A 254 24.96 6.80 9.70
C THR A 254 23.46 6.82 9.98
N ASP A 255 22.64 6.39 9.01
CA ASP A 255 21.19 6.52 9.08
C ASP A 255 20.48 5.23 9.50
N LYS A 256 21.15 4.08 9.41
CA LYS A 256 20.57 2.76 9.72
C LYS A 256 19.92 2.72 11.11
N ASN A 257 20.63 3.17 12.13
CA ASN A 257 20.13 3.18 13.50
C ASN A 257 18.95 4.14 13.67
N ARG A 258 19.04 5.33 13.04
CA ARG A 258 17.96 6.34 13.11
C ARG A 258 16.67 5.86 12.42
N ILE A 259 16.79 5.20 11.28
CA ILE A 259 15.64 4.62 10.56
C ILE A 259 14.98 3.57 11.44
N ARG A 260 15.76 2.67 12.04
CA ARG A 260 15.27 1.65 12.96
C ARG A 260 14.59 2.26 14.19
N GLU A 261 15.23 3.23 14.84
CA GLU A 261 14.66 3.95 16.00
C GLU A 261 13.32 4.62 15.65
N CYS A 262 13.23 5.27 14.47
CA CYS A 262 11.97 5.84 13.98
C CYS A 262 10.89 4.79 13.84
N PHE A 263 11.20 3.69 13.14
CA PHE A 263 10.25 2.60 12.89
C PHE A 263 9.75 1.97 14.21
N GLU A 264 10.65 1.62 15.11
CA GLU A 264 10.32 1.02 16.41
C GLU A 264 9.57 1.99 17.36
N SER A 265 9.61 3.30 17.09
CA SER A 265 8.86 4.29 17.87
C SER A 265 7.37 4.39 17.51
N ILE A 266 6.95 3.89 16.34
CA ILE A 266 5.59 4.10 15.80
C ILE A 266 4.49 3.66 16.77
N PRO A 267 4.51 2.48 17.40
CA PRO A 267 3.47 2.10 18.36
C PRO A 267 3.34 3.12 19.50
N ARG A 268 4.47 3.61 20.04
CA ARG A 268 4.49 4.62 21.10
C ARG A 268 4.01 5.98 20.63
N GLN A 269 4.22 6.35 19.35
CA GLN A 269 3.69 7.59 18.77
C GLN A 269 2.16 7.55 18.69
N LEU A 270 1.60 6.41 18.25
CA LEU A 270 0.17 6.22 18.08
C LEU A 270 -0.60 6.02 19.39
N SER A 271 0.05 5.55 20.45
CA SER A 271 -0.57 5.38 21.77
C SER A 271 -0.78 6.66 22.55
N LYS A 272 -0.17 7.78 22.12
CA LYS A 272 -0.35 9.06 22.80
C LYS A 272 -1.74 9.65 22.53
N GLU A 273 -2.22 10.48 23.46
CA GLU A 273 -3.44 11.26 23.28
C GLU A 273 -3.30 12.20 22.08
N ASN A 274 -2.23 12.99 22.05
CA ASN A 274 -1.84 13.76 20.86
C ASN A 274 -0.88 12.93 20.00
N LYS A 275 -1.37 12.42 18.86
CA LYS A 275 -0.62 11.55 17.94
C LYS A 275 0.32 12.30 17.01
N LYS A 276 0.49 13.63 17.15
CA LYS A 276 1.52 14.37 16.42
C LYS A 276 2.87 13.71 16.65
N PHE A 277 3.61 13.45 15.57
CA PHE A 277 4.92 12.81 15.65
C PHE A 277 5.88 13.67 16.46
N SER A 278 6.55 13.05 17.42
CA SER A 278 7.51 13.71 18.30
C SER A 278 8.86 13.01 18.27
N TYR A 279 9.87 13.73 17.84
CA TYR A 279 11.25 13.20 17.80
C TYR A 279 11.78 12.83 19.18
N SER A 280 11.32 13.49 20.25
CA SER A 280 11.69 13.14 21.63
C SER A 280 11.18 11.77 22.08
N VAL A 281 10.14 11.25 21.44
CA VAL A 281 9.63 9.87 21.68
C VAL A 281 10.49 8.84 20.95
N VAL A 282 11.10 9.20 19.82
CA VAL A 282 12.10 8.35 19.16
C VAL A 282 13.29 8.16 20.10
N ARG A 283 13.90 9.28 20.52
CA ARG A 283 15.04 9.31 21.44
C ARG A 283 15.08 10.65 22.18
N LYS A 284 15.43 10.62 23.48
CA LYS A 284 15.62 11.86 24.28
C LYS A 284 16.66 12.75 23.61
N GLY A 285 16.28 14.01 23.33
CA GLY A 285 17.14 15.00 22.67
C GLY A 285 17.19 14.89 21.14
N ALA A 286 16.43 13.98 20.50
CA ALA A 286 16.35 13.90 19.03
C ALA A 286 15.73 15.18 18.44
N ARG A 287 16.29 15.62 17.31
CA ARG A 287 15.84 16.81 16.58
C ARG A 287 15.34 16.43 15.18
N SER A 288 14.41 17.21 14.63
CA SER A 288 13.83 16.99 13.30
C SER A 288 14.92 16.81 12.23
N ARG A 289 15.90 17.71 12.18
CA ARG A 289 16.99 17.70 11.19
C ARG A 289 17.79 16.38 11.15
N ASP A 290 17.80 15.63 12.26
CA ASP A 290 18.58 14.39 12.38
C ASP A 290 17.80 13.16 11.95
N TYR A 291 16.47 13.24 11.90
CA TYR A 291 15.57 12.08 11.70
C TYR A 291 14.59 12.23 10.54
N ILE A 292 14.42 13.43 9.94
CA ILE A 292 13.44 13.64 8.86
C ILE A 292 13.74 12.77 7.64
N GLY A 293 15.02 12.62 7.28
CA GLY A 293 15.45 11.73 6.19
C GLY A 293 15.16 10.25 6.50
N SER A 294 15.27 9.86 7.77
CA SER A 294 14.94 8.50 8.21
C SER A 294 13.44 8.20 8.08
N LEU A 295 12.59 9.15 8.43
CA LEU A 295 11.14 9.02 8.21
C LEU A 295 10.78 8.99 6.72
N GLN A 296 11.44 9.84 5.90
CA GLN A 296 11.26 9.82 4.46
C GLN A 296 11.63 8.45 3.88
N TRP A 297 12.73 7.87 4.33
CA TRP A 297 13.17 6.55 3.88
C TRP A 297 12.11 5.46 4.19
N ILE A 298 11.53 5.46 5.41
CA ILE A 298 10.51 4.48 5.81
C ILE A 298 9.22 4.66 5.00
N GLU A 299 8.84 5.91 4.69
CA GLU A 299 7.69 6.22 3.84
C GLU A 299 7.94 5.78 2.39
N ASP A 300 9.12 6.09 1.85
CA ASP A 300 9.54 5.68 0.50
C ASP A 300 9.66 4.16 0.35
N ALA A 301 9.87 3.45 1.46
CA ALA A 301 9.80 1.99 1.51
C ALA A 301 8.35 1.44 1.48
N GLY A 302 7.36 2.31 1.64
CA GLY A 302 5.94 1.94 1.71
C GLY A 302 5.55 1.28 3.03
N MET A 303 6.29 1.53 4.11
CA MET A 303 6.02 0.96 5.44
C MET A 303 5.09 1.83 6.26
N ILE A 304 5.08 3.13 6.02
CA ILE A 304 4.28 4.12 6.74
C ILE A 304 3.60 5.10 5.81
N HIS A 305 2.62 5.80 6.36
CA HIS A 305 2.02 7.00 5.79
C HIS A 305 2.20 8.17 6.74
N ARG A 306 2.66 9.32 6.22
CA ARG A 306 2.59 10.59 6.95
C ARG A 306 1.26 11.27 6.67
N CYS A 307 0.59 11.69 7.75
CA CYS A 307 -0.66 12.44 7.70
C CYS A 307 -0.36 13.87 8.16
N TYR A 308 -0.43 14.84 7.24
CA TYR A 308 0.00 16.22 7.49
C TYR A 308 -1.12 17.07 8.09
N ASN A 309 -0.76 17.93 9.05
CA ASN A 309 -1.69 18.92 9.57
C ASN A 309 -2.01 19.98 8.53
N LEU A 310 -3.27 20.40 8.46
CA LEU A 310 -3.70 21.49 7.61
C LEU A 310 -3.72 22.83 8.38
N ASN A 311 -3.32 23.88 7.71
CA ASN A 311 -3.49 25.25 8.21
C ASN A 311 -4.96 25.69 8.14
N ILE A 312 -5.64 25.30 7.05
CA ILE A 312 -7.06 25.58 6.78
C ILE A 312 -7.68 24.37 6.07
N THR A 313 -8.97 24.15 6.29
CA THR A 313 -9.76 23.05 5.67
C THR A 313 -10.33 23.45 4.33
N GLU A 314 -9.45 23.75 3.37
CA GLU A 314 -9.80 24.23 2.02
C GLU A 314 -9.03 23.48 0.93
N LEU A 315 -9.63 23.32 -0.23
CA LEU A 315 -8.97 22.76 -1.42
C LEU A 315 -8.12 23.83 -2.13
N PRO A 316 -6.93 23.47 -2.65
CA PRO A 316 -6.31 22.15 -2.64
C PRO A 316 -5.62 21.84 -1.30
N LEU A 317 -5.88 20.67 -0.72
CA LEU A 317 -5.35 20.30 0.60
C LEU A 317 -3.81 20.32 0.66
N SER A 318 -3.16 19.91 -0.42
CA SER A 318 -1.69 19.89 -0.51
C SER A 318 -1.04 21.28 -0.34
N GLY A 319 -1.71 22.33 -0.78
CA GLY A 319 -1.25 23.71 -0.61
C GLY A 319 -1.37 24.23 0.81
N ASN A 320 -2.24 23.62 1.61
CA ASN A 320 -2.53 24.01 2.98
C ASN A 320 -1.82 23.11 4.01
N ALA A 321 -0.98 22.17 3.59
CA ALA A 321 -0.30 21.21 4.45
C ALA A 321 0.91 21.84 5.19
N ILE A 322 0.97 21.67 6.50
CA ILE A 322 2.08 22.09 7.34
C ILE A 322 3.11 20.95 7.40
N GLN A 323 4.25 21.14 6.71
CA GLN A 323 5.25 20.08 6.52
C GLN A 323 5.89 19.57 7.83
N ASP A 324 6.04 20.43 8.82
CA ASP A 324 6.66 20.09 10.12
C ASP A 324 5.66 19.56 11.16
N SER A 325 4.40 19.40 10.79
CA SER A 325 3.34 18.93 11.67
C SER A 325 2.59 17.78 11.04
N PHE A 326 2.89 16.55 11.48
CA PHE A 326 2.28 15.34 10.92
C PHE A 326 2.11 14.25 11.98
N LYS A 327 1.17 13.33 11.73
CA LYS A 327 1.03 12.02 12.37
C LYS A 327 1.70 10.97 11.48
N VAL A 328 2.07 9.80 12.05
CA VAL A 328 2.63 8.67 11.31
C VAL A 328 1.80 7.43 11.58
N PHE A 329 1.35 6.77 10.52
CA PHE A 329 0.57 5.53 10.58
C PHE A 329 1.31 4.41 9.86
N MET A 330 1.14 3.16 10.30
CA MET A 330 1.62 1.99 9.57
C MET A 330 0.80 1.79 8.29
N ALA A 331 1.46 1.48 7.19
CA ALA A 331 0.83 1.25 5.89
C ALA A 331 0.08 -0.09 5.79
N ASP A 332 0.26 -0.97 6.77
CA ASP A 332 -0.53 -2.19 6.94
C ASP A 332 -0.90 -2.35 8.41
N THR A 333 -2.19 -2.45 8.67
CA THR A 333 -2.70 -2.50 10.05
C THR A 333 -2.35 -3.81 10.76
N GLY A 334 -2.29 -4.94 10.05
CA GLY A 334 -1.88 -6.21 10.64
C GLY A 334 -0.43 -6.18 11.11
N LEU A 335 0.47 -5.56 10.34
CA LEU A 335 1.85 -5.34 10.76
C LEU A 335 1.91 -4.42 11.99
N PHE A 336 1.08 -3.36 12.05
CA PHE A 336 0.98 -2.52 13.24
C PHE A 336 0.59 -3.32 14.47
N ILE A 337 -0.46 -4.14 14.37
CA ILE A 337 -0.94 -4.97 15.47
C ILE A 337 0.12 -5.98 15.93
N SER A 338 0.93 -6.51 15.01
CA SER A 338 2.00 -7.44 15.36
C SER A 338 3.16 -6.82 16.15
N LEU A 339 3.26 -5.48 16.16
CA LEU A 339 4.23 -4.71 16.95
C LEU A 339 3.72 -4.38 18.37
N LEU A 340 2.46 -4.65 18.67
CA LEU A 340 1.87 -4.44 19.99
C LEU A 340 2.13 -5.62 20.92
N ASP A 341 1.74 -5.47 22.20
CA ASP A 341 1.93 -6.48 23.23
C ASP A 341 1.25 -7.80 22.90
N GLU A 342 1.79 -8.90 23.41
CA GLU A 342 1.22 -10.24 23.24
C GLU A 342 -0.19 -10.31 23.81
N GLY A 343 -1.09 -10.99 23.08
CA GLY A 343 -2.50 -11.10 23.45
C GLY A 343 -3.40 -10.03 22.85
N THR A 344 -2.86 -8.87 22.41
CA THR A 344 -3.65 -7.79 21.80
C THR A 344 -4.50 -8.29 20.62
N GLN A 345 -3.98 -9.23 19.83
CA GLN A 345 -4.66 -9.82 18.67
C GLN A 345 -5.93 -10.55 19.06
N PHE A 346 -5.88 -11.34 20.14
CA PHE A 346 -7.03 -12.06 20.68
C PHE A 346 -8.06 -11.10 21.29
N ASP A 347 -7.59 -10.06 21.97
CA ASP A 347 -8.48 -9.02 22.52
C ASP A 347 -9.25 -8.32 21.41
N ILE A 348 -8.60 -7.98 20.29
CA ILE A 348 -9.24 -7.38 19.11
C ILE A 348 -10.32 -8.30 18.56
N LEU A 349 -10.02 -9.59 18.34
CA LEU A 349 -10.97 -10.55 17.79
C LEU A 349 -12.20 -10.76 18.69
N HIS A 350 -12.04 -10.57 20.02
CA HIS A 350 -13.13 -10.60 20.99
C HIS A 350 -13.80 -9.23 21.19
N GLY A 351 -13.44 -8.20 20.41
CA GLY A 351 -13.99 -6.84 20.52
C GLY A 351 -13.49 -6.05 21.74
N LYS A 352 -12.44 -6.54 22.43
CA LYS A 352 -11.84 -5.91 23.62
C LYS A 352 -10.65 -5.06 23.20
N LEU A 353 -10.90 -3.86 22.66
CA LEU A 353 -9.84 -3.00 22.09
C LEU A 353 -9.20 -2.04 23.13
N TYR A 354 -9.67 -2.02 24.36
CA TYR A 354 -9.15 -1.22 25.50
C TYR A 354 -8.62 0.19 25.09
N GLY A 355 -7.50 0.62 25.69
CA GLY A 355 -6.89 1.93 25.46
C GLY A 355 -6.33 2.16 24.06
N TYR A 356 -6.00 1.12 23.29
CA TYR A 356 -5.49 1.22 21.91
C TYR A 356 -6.56 1.41 20.85
N LYS A 357 -7.86 1.36 21.22
CA LYS A 357 -8.97 1.39 20.24
C LYS A 357 -8.90 2.59 19.29
N GLY A 358 -8.62 3.78 19.81
CA GLY A 358 -8.47 4.99 18.99
C GLY A 358 -7.29 4.90 18.02
N ALA A 359 -6.13 4.40 18.47
CA ALA A 359 -4.95 4.22 17.62
C ALA A 359 -5.20 3.22 16.49
N ILE A 360 -5.85 2.10 16.80
CA ILE A 360 -6.17 1.04 15.83
C ILE A 360 -7.16 1.57 14.79
N TYR A 361 -8.21 2.29 15.21
CA TYR A 361 -9.23 2.83 14.30
C TYR A 361 -8.67 3.93 13.39
N GLU A 362 -7.82 4.81 13.90
CA GLU A 362 -7.15 5.79 13.04
C GLU A 362 -6.16 5.11 12.10
N ASN A 363 -5.41 4.08 12.56
CA ASN A 363 -4.48 3.38 11.67
C ASN A 363 -5.20 2.63 10.54
N ILE A 364 -6.32 1.94 10.81
CA ILE A 364 -7.06 1.23 9.74
C ILE A 364 -7.67 2.22 8.74
N VAL A 365 -8.12 3.41 9.18
CA VAL A 365 -8.58 4.44 8.24
C VAL A 365 -7.42 5.00 7.43
N ALA A 366 -6.26 5.25 8.05
CA ALA A 366 -5.06 5.68 7.34
C ALA A 366 -4.59 4.62 6.31
N ASP A 367 -4.62 3.35 6.68
CA ASP A 367 -4.32 2.20 5.82
C ASP A 367 -5.28 2.15 4.62
N ILE A 368 -6.59 2.23 4.86
CA ILE A 368 -7.62 2.24 3.79
C ILE A 368 -7.39 3.42 2.83
N LEU A 369 -7.25 4.64 3.34
CA LEU A 369 -7.06 5.83 2.51
C LEU A 369 -5.70 5.80 1.77
N GLY A 370 -4.65 5.29 2.42
CA GLY A 370 -3.32 5.13 1.82
C GLY A 370 -3.32 4.12 0.67
N LYS A 371 -4.00 2.98 0.81
CA LYS A 371 -4.16 1.95 -0.24
C LYS A 371 -5.00 2.45 -1.44
N MET A 372 -5.81 3.48 -1.24
CA MET A 372 -6.45 4.23 -2.34
C MET A 372 -5.49 5.19 -3.07
N GLY A 373 -4.22 5.25 -2.66
CA GLY A 373 -3.23 6.18 -3.22
C GLY A 373 -3.39 7.63 -2.76
N ARG A 374 -4.16 7.89 -1.71
CA ARG A 374 -4.39 9.25 -1.20
C ARG A 374 -3.25 9.72 -0.31
N LYS A 375 -2.88 11.01 -0.43
CA LYS A 375 -2.12 11.71 0.61
C LYS A 375 -3.04 11.97 1.80
N LEU A 376 -2.52 11.77 3.01
CA LEU A 376 -3.29 11.87 4.24
C LEU A 376 -3.12 13.25 4.87
N TYR A 377 -4.22 13.81 5.33
CA TYR A 377 -4.26 15.08 6.03
C TYR A 377 -5.17 14.98 7.24
N TYR A 378 -4.84 15.74 8.30
CA TYR A 378 -5.68 15.96 9.47
C TYR A 378 -5.78 17.45 9.75
N PHE A 379 -6.66 17.85 10.66
CA PHE A 379 -6.78 19.24 11.03
C PHE A 379 -6.74 19.39 12.54
N HIS A 380 -5.77 20.16 13.04
CA HIS A 380 -5.62 20.44 14.45
C HIS A 380 -5.24 21.89 14.66
N LYS A 381 -5.95 22.57 15.56
CA LYS A 381 -5.65 23.91 16.02
C LYS A 381 -5.38 23.96 17.53
N THR A 382 -4.62 24.96 17.96
CA THR A 382 -4.27 25.20 19.36
C THR A 382 -5.46 25.49 20.27
N ASP A 383 -6.61 25.88 19.69
CA ASP A 383 -7.89 26.13 20.38
C ASP A 383 -8.67 24.83 20.73
N GLY A 384 -8.05 23.67 20.51
CA GLY A 384 -8.60 22.37 20.89
C GLY A 384 -9.47 21.70 19.83
N ILE A 385 -9.53 22.24 18.60
CA ILE A 385 -10.20 21.58 17.48
C ILE A 385 -9.25 20.53 16.92
N GLU A 386 -9.69 19.27 16.86
CA GLU A 386 -8.98 18.18 16.21
C GLU A 386 -9.94 17.34 15.37
N ILE A 387 -9.58 17.09 14.11
CA ILE A 387 -10.25 16.21 13.13
C ILE A 387 -9.24 15.18 12.69
N ASP A 388 -9.60 13.90 12.77
CA ASP A 388 -8.68 12.78 12.53
C ASP A 388 -8.16 12.72 11.10
N PHE A 389 -9.04 12.93 10.09
CA PHE A 389 -8.67 13.02 8.69
C PHE A 389 -9.46 14.08 7.95
N VAL A 390 -8.83 14.63 6.90
CA VAL A 390 -9.48 15.54 5.95
C VAL A 390 -9.09 15.11 4.54
N PHE A 391 -10.04 14.93 3.67
CA PHE A 391 -9.78 14.55 2.28
C PHE A 391 -10.82 15.12 1.32
N ARG A 392 -10.53 15.06 0.04
CA ARG A 392 -11.51 15.43 -1.00
C ARG A 392 -12.47 14.27 -1.21
N TYR A 393 -13.76 14.53 -1.04
CA TYR A 393 -14.84 13.57 -1.29
C TYR A 393 -15.98 14.25 -2.01
N LYS A 394 -16.46 13.66 -3.12
CA LYS A 394 -17.50 14.25 -4.00
C LYS A 394 -17.22 15.71 -4.36
N GLY A 395 -15.96 16.03 -4.65
CA GLY A 395 -15.52 17.40 -5.03
C GLY A 395 -15.27 18.37 -3.89
N GLU A 396 -15.68 18.06 -2.65
CA GLU A 396 -15.60 18.95 -1.48
C GLU A 396 -14.49 18.56 -0.50
N CYS A 397 -14.05 19.53 0.32
CA CYS A 397 -13.20 19.30 1.48
C CYS A 397 -14.06 18.66 2.57
N THR A 398 -13.80 17.39 2.87
CA THR A 398 -14.63 16.60 3.78
C THR A 398 -13.80 16.11 4.97
N PRO A 399 -14.09 16.58 6.19
CA PRO A 399 -13.53 16.02 7.41
C PRO A 399 -14.13 14.66 7.74
N LEU A 400 -13.28 13.78 8.26
CA LEU A 400 -13.64 12.45 8.73
C LEU A 400 -13.19 12.28 10.17
N GLU A 401 -14.11 11.86 11.01
CA GLU A 401 -13.89 11.59 12.44
C GLU A 401 -14.02 10.10 12.72
N CYS A 402 -12.99 9.52 13.32
CA CYS A 402 -12.98 8.12 13.77
C CYS A 402 -13.55 8.03 15.18
N LYS A 403 -14.64 7.29 15.40
CA LYS A 403 -15.21 7.11 16.74
C LYS A 403 -15.23 5.64 17.14
N ALA A 404 -14.49 5.36 18.19
CA ALA A 404 -14.46 4.05 18.82
C ALA A 404 -15.70 3.73 19.66
N ARG A 405 -16.48 4.73 20.04
CA ARG A 405 -17.74 4.61 20.82
C ARG A 405 -18.72 5.69 20.37
N THR A 406 -20.01 5.49 20.71
CA THR A 406 -21.02 6.54 20.58
C THR A 406 -20.60 7.76 21.40
N GLY A 407 -20.47 8.91 20.76
CA GLY A 407 -20.07 10.16 21.42
C GLY A 407 -20.28 11.36 20.50
N ASN A 408 -20.35 12.55 21.10
CA ASN A 408 -20.47 13.81 20.37
C ASN A 408 -19.15 14.13 19.65
N ALA A 409 -19.22 14.35 18.35
CA ALA A 409 -18.13 14.86 17.54
C ALA A 409 -18.04 16.37 17.66
N LYS A 410 -17.57 16.88 18.82
CA LYS A 410 -17.56 18.31 19.13
C LYS A 410 -16.80 19.14 18.08
N SER A 411 -15.60 18.70 17.73
CA SER A 411 -14.77 19.38 16.72
C SER A 411 -15.45 19.41 15.36
N LEU A 412 -16.04 18.29 14.93
CA LEU A 412 -16.77 18.18 13.67
C LEU A 412 -17.98 19.13 13.64
N ASN A 413 -18.76 19.16 14.73
CA ASN A 413 -19.90 20.07 14.85
C ASN A 413 -19.47 21.54 14.87
N THR A 414 -18.29 21.86 15.39
CA THR A 414 -17.73 23.22 15.37
C THR A 414 -17.39 23.64 13.93
N LEU A 415 -16.78 22.76 13.12
CA LEU A 415 -16.50 23.07 11.72
C LEU A 415 -17.80 23.33 10.94
N LEU A 416 -18.78 22.44 11.09
CA LEU A 416 -20.07 22.52 10.37
C LEU A 416 -20.93 23.72 10.76
N ARG A 417 -20.78 24.26 12.00
CA ARG A 417 -21.49 25.48 12.44
C ARG A 417 -20.89 26.78 11.90
N HIS A 418 -19.64 26.71 11.39
CA HIS A 418 -18.92 27.89 10.90
C HIS A 418 -18.36 27.62 9.50
N PRO A 419 -19.21 27.30 8.50
CA PRO A 419 -18.78 26.97 7.15
C PRO A 419 -18.04 28.14 6.48
N GLU A 420 -18.35 29.36 6.84
CA GLU A 420 -17.67 30.57 6.37
C GLU A 420 -16.19 30.65 6.81
N LYS A 421 -15.85 29.99 7.93
CA LYS A 421 -14.50 29.97 8.49
C LYS A 421 -13.70 28.74 8.10
N TYR A 422 -14.36 27.58 7.98
CA TYR A 422 -13.72 26.29 7.80
C TYR A 422 -13.95 25.68 6.42
N HIS A 423 -14.76 26.28 5.58
CA HIS A 423 -15.09 25.81 4.21
C HIS A 423 -15.55 24.35 4.16
N VAL A 424 -16.31 23.92 5.18
CA VAL A 424 -16.82 22.56 5.37
C VAL A 424 -18.33 22.56 5.41
N ASN A 425 -18.97 21.87 4.44
CA ASN A 425 -20.43 21.74 4.37
C ASN A 425 -20.92 20.35 4.80
N ASN A 426 -20.11 19.32 4.55
CA ASN A 426 -20.43 17.94 4.85
C ASN A 426 -19.28 17.27 5.60
N ALA A 427 -19.60 16.24 6.38
CA ALA A 427 -18.63 15.51 7.16
C ALA A 427 -18.97 14.01 7.20
N ILE A 428 -17.95 13.19 7.46
CA ILE A 428 -18.11 11.75 7.61
C ILE A 428 -17.68 11.34 9.02
N LYS A 429 -18.46 10.45 9.61
CA LYS A 429 -18.17 9.80 10.88
C LYS A 429 -18.06 8.31 10.65
N VAL A 430 -16.91 7.72 10.99
CA VAL A 430 -16.70 6.28 10.84
C VAL A 430 -16.51 5.61 12.20
N GLY A 431 -17.00 4.40 12.35
CA GLY A 431 -16.85 3.67 13.59
C GLY A 431 -17.70 2.40 13.65
N ASP A 432 -18.07 2.04 14.87
CA ASP A 432 -18.88 0.86 15.16
C ASP A 432 -20.38 1.21 15.09
N TYR A 433 -20.79 1.69 13.93
CA TYR A 433 -22.14 2.16 13.63
C TYR A 433 -22.69 1.47 12.39
N ASN A 434 -23.97 1.64 12.11
CA ASN A 434 -24.56 1.35 10.80
C ASN A 434 -24.60 2.64 9.94
N VAL A 435 -24.94 2.51 8.66
CA VAL A 435 -25.09 3.66 7.76
C VAL A 435 -26.27 4.51 8.20
N GLY A 436 -26.11 5.82 8.09
CA GLY A 436 -27.17 6.81 8.33
C GLY A 436 -26.67 8.23 8.17
N ARG A 437 -27.58 9.18 8.03
CA ARG A 437 -27.26 10.60 7.94
C ARG A 437 -28.02 11.40 9.00
N ALA A 438 -27.32 12.33 9.61
CA ALA A 438 -27.92 13.32 10.52
C ALA A 438 -27.45 14.72 10.08
N GLY A 439 -28.32 15.48 9.42
CA GLY A 439 -27.96 16.76 8.81
C GLY A 439 -26.80 16.61 7.79
N SER A 440 -25.73 17.37 8.01
CA SER A 440 -24.53 17.34 7.17
C SER A 440 -23.54 16.21 7.51
N VAL A 441 -23.87 15.31 8.46
CA VAL A 441 -22.98 14.24 8.89
C VAL A 441 -23.45 12.89 8.37
N LEU A 442 -22.69 12.30 7.45
CA LEU A 442 -22.85 10.92 7.02
C LEU A 442 -22.12 10.00 8.03
N THR A 443 -22.82 9.06 8.61
CA THR A 443 -22.22 8.01 9.45
C THR A 443 -22.11 6.72 8.66
N ILE A 444 -20.96 6.09 8.68
CA ILE A 444 -20.72 4.80 8.03
C ILE A 444 -20.03 3.83 8.98
N PRO A 445 -20.28 2.53 8.84
CA PRO A 445 -19.50 1.53 9.55
C PRO A 445 -18.06 1.49 9.02
N LEU A 446 -17.11 1.22 9.91
CA LEU A 446 -15.69 1.24 9.57
C LEU A 446 -15.33 0.27 8.41
N TYR A 447 -16.03 -0.87 8.31
CA TYR A 447 -15.86 -1.83 7.22
C TYR A 447 -16.26 -1.30 5.83
N MET A 448 -16.99 -0.20 5.74
CA MET A 448 -17.33 0.46 4.47
C MET A 448 -16.34 1.56 4.07
N GLY A 449 -15.29 1.79 4.86
CA GLY A 449 -14.27 2.80 4.56
C GLY A 449 -13.66 2.66 3.16
N PHE A 450 -13.51 1.43 2.64
CA PHE A 450 -13.00 1.17 1.30
C PHE A 450 -13.91 1.68 0.16
N LEU A 451 -15.18 1.99 0.45
CA LEU A 451 -16.12 2.58 -0.50
C LEU A 451 -15.99 4.12 -0.61
N LEU A 452 -15.20 4.75 0.25
CA LEU A 452 -14.91 6.19 0.19
C LEU A 452 -13.96 6.55 -0.97
N THR A 453 -14.18 5.96 -2.14
CA THR A 453 -13.40 6.27 -3.34
C THR A 453 -13.65 7.71 -3.77
N ALA A 454 -12.63 8.36 -4.35
CA ALA A 454 -12.82 9.66 -4.98
C ALA A 454 -13.66 9.46 -6.24
N LEU A 455 -14.79 10.12 -6.30
CA LEU A 455 -15.51 10.43 -7.53
C LEU A 455 -15.12 11.82 -7.97
#